data_20e685018045e1ee5bbb2eaee515185a
#
_entry.id   20e685018045e1ee5bbb2eaee515185a
#
_cell.length_a   1.000
_cell.length_b   1.000
_cell.length_c   1.000
_cell.angle_alpha   90.00
_cell.angle_beta   90.00
_cell.angle_gamma   90.00
#
_symmetry.space_group_name_H-M   'P 1'
#
loop_
_entity.id
_entity.type
_entity.pdbx_description
1 polymer ?
#
loop_
_entity_poly.entity_id
_entity_poly.type
_entity_poly.pdbx_seq_one_letter_code
_entity_poly.pdbx_strand_id
1 'polypeptide(L)'
;MIAILMATYNGEKYIEPQLKSILCQTIRDWVLYIRDDGSTDRTLSVISKFIKKDIRIKLVSDTVEHRGADNSFMWLLNKVNADYYMFCDQDDYWLPNKIENTISRMDSIEKERGESTP
;
A
#
# COMPACT_ATOMS: atom_id res chain seq x y z
N MET A 1 -13.06 -3.03 -3.18
CA MET A 1 -12.02 -2.09 -2.74
C MET A 1 -10.68 -2.81 -2.70
N ILE A 2 -9.64 -2.15 -3.16
CA ILE A 2 -8.28 -2.66 -3.15
C ILE A 2 -7.56 -2.01 -1.98
N ALA A 3 -6.95 -2.82 -1.11
CA ALA A 3 -6.13 -2.31 -0.04
C ALA A 3 -4.66 -2.39 -0.45
N ILE A 4 -4.00 -1.23 -0.47
CA ILE A 4 -2.56 -1.18 -0.69
C ILE A 4 -1.92 -1.04 0.67
N LEU A 5 -1.03 -1.96 1.02
CA LEU A 5 -0.38 -2.00 2.31
C LEU A 5 1.08 -1.58 2.15
N MET A 6 1.50 -0.59 2.90
CA MET A 6 2.85 -0.04 2.81
C MET A 6 3.48 0.03 4.20
N ALA A 7 4.69 -0.48 4.31
CA ALA A 7 5.50 -0.32 5.52
C ALA A 7 6.60 0.69 5.21
N THR A 8 6.80 1.66 6.08
CA THR A 8 7.83 2.70 5.90
C THR A 8 8.78 2.73 7.07
N TYR A 9 10.05 3.02 6.77
CA TYR A 9 11.07 3.27 7.79
C TYR A 9 12.18 4.10 7.17
N ASN A 10 12.35 5.35 7.62
CA ASN A 10 13.40 6.25 7.15
C ASN A 10 13.52 6.32 5.63
N GLY A 11 12.37 6.54 4.98
CA GLY A 11 12.28 6.56 3.53
C GLY A 11 12.11 7.94 2.90
N GLU A 12 12.59 9.00 3.55
CA GLU A 12 12.32 10.36 3.05
C GLU A 12 12.81 10.60 1.62
N LYS A 13 13.82 9.86 1.17
CA LYS A 13 14.34 10.01 -0.21
C LYS A 13 13.38 9.45 -1.26
N TYR A 14 12.54 8.51 -0.91
CA TYR A 14 11.72 7.76 -1.87
C TYR A 14 10.23 7.96 -1.69
N ILE A 15 9.80 8.39 -0.51
CA ILE A 15 8.38 8.32 -0.16
C ILE A 15 7.51 9.25 -1.00
N GLU A 16 7.99 10.43 -1.34
CA GLU A 16 7.20 11.36 -2.14
C GLU A 16 6.93 10.86 -3.56
N PRO A 17 7.95 10.49 -4.36
CA PRO A 17 7.67 9.95 -5.69
C PRO A 17 6.87 8.64 -5.62
N GLN A 18 7.07 7.83 -4.60
CA GLN A 18 6.31 6.60 -4.42
C GLN A 18 4.83 6.88 -4.19
N LEU A 19 4.50 7.79 -3.28
CA LEU A 19 3.11 8.16 -3.03
C LEU A 19 2.47 8.78 -4.27
N LYS A 20 3.20 9.60 -5.00
CA LYS A 20 2.71 10.16 -6.26
C LYS A 20 2.41 9.07 -7.28
N SER A 21 3.23 8.02 -7.34
CA SER A 21 3.01 6.93 -8.28
C SER A 21 1.74 6.17 -7.98
N ILE A 22 1.37 6.04 -6.72
CA ILE A 22 0.12 5.41 -6.32
C ILE A 22 -1.07 6.31 -6.67
N LEU A 23 -0.95 7.62 -6.45
CA LEU A 23 -2.00 8.56 -6.80
C LEU A 23 -2.28 8.63 -8.29
N CYS A 24 -1.29 8.29 -9.11
CA CYS A 24 -1.40 8.32 -10.58
C CYS A 24 -1.88 7.00 -11.19
N GLN A 25 -2.32 6.04 -10.39
CA GLN A 25 -2.81 4.77 -10.92
C GLN A 25 -4.10 4.95 -11.72
N THR A 26 -4.25 4.16 -12.78
CA THR A 26 -5.45 4.20 -13.62
C THR A 26 -6.67 3.70 -12.87
N ILE A 27 -6.50 2.70 -12.01
CA ILE A 27 -7.55 2.24 -11.09
C ILE A 27 -7.60 3.20 -9.91
N ARG A 28 -8.79 3.65 -9.56
CA ARG A 28 -8.96 4.67 -8.51
C ARG A 28 -9.63 4.14 -7.24
N ASP A 29 -10.17 2.93 -7.26
CA ASP A 29 -10.87 2.34 -6.11
C ASP A 29 -9.90 1.59 -5.21
N TRP A 30 -9.02 2.35 -4.56
CA TRP A 30 -8.05 1.81 -3.61
C TRP A 30 -7.99 2.66 -2.36
N VAL A 31 -7.51 2.06 -1.29
CA VAL A 31 -7.16 2.76 -0.05
C VAL A 31 -5.74 2.33 0.31
N LEU A 32 -4.89 3.29 0.60
CA LEU A 32 -3.50 3.05 0.99
C LEU A 32 -3.40 3.11 2.50
N TYR A 33 -2.98 2.01 3.10
CA TYR A 33 -2.74 1.91 4.53
C TYR A 33 -1.24 1.86 4.76
N ILE A 34 -0.73 2.82 5.50
CA ILE A 34 0.70 2.94 5.79
C ILE A 34 0.93 2.67 7.26
N ARG A 35 1.87 1.78 7.56
CA ARG A 35 2.40 1.64 8.91
C ARG A 35 3.84 2.11 8.90
N ASP A 36 4.13 3.14 9.68
CA ASP A 36 5.50 3.63 9.83
C ASP A 36 6.15 2.94 11.03
N ASP A 37 7.35 2.43 10.83
CA ASP A 37 8.05 1.58 11.79
C ASP A 37 9.03 2.39 12.67
N GLY A 38 8.67 3.63 12.98
CA GLY A 38 9.47 4.46 13.87
C GLY A 38 10.49 5.35 13.16
N SER A 39 10.13 5.91 12.01
CA SER A 39 11.03 6.81 11.26
C SER A 39 11.48 7.99 12.09
N THR A 40 12.76 8.31 11.99
CA THR A 40 13.37 9.46 12.65
C THR A 40 13.67 10.60 11.67
N ASP A 41 13.47 10.38 10.39
CA ASP A 41 13.68 11.39 9.35
C ASP A 41 12.35 12.08 8.99
N ARG A 42 12.24 12.65 7.79
CA ARG A 42 11.04 13.39 7.37
C ARG A 42 9.94 12.52 6.77
N THR A 43 10.05 11.22 6.84
CA THR A 43 9.07 10.30 6.26
C THR A 43 7.66 10.64 6.72
N LEU A 44 7.44 10.77 8.03
CA LEU A 44 6.11 11.06 8.57
C LEU A 44 5.59 12.43 8.14
N SER A 45 6.47 13.43 8.02
CA SER A 45 6.09 14.75 7.54
C SER A 45 5.55 14.70 6.12
N VAL A 46 6.22 13.95 5.26
CA VAL A 46 5.79 13.80 3.87
C VAL A 46 4.46 13.06 3.80
N ILE A 47 4.33 11.96 4.53
CA ILE A 47 3.09 11.18 4.57
C ILE A 47 1.92 12.07 5.02
N SER A 48 2.13 12.88 6.05
CA SER A 48 1.10 13.78 6.56
C SER A 48 0.60 14.76 5.51
N LYS A 49 1.48 15.27 4.66
CA LYS A 49 1.09 16.17 3.57
C LYS A 49 0.15 15.47 2.59
N PHE A 50 0.43 14.21 2.27
CA PHE A 50 -0.41 13.45 1.34
C PHE A 50 -1.74 13.06 1.96
N ILE A 51 -1.77 12.73 3.23
CA ILE A 51 -3.01 12.42 3.96
C ILE A 51 -3.97 13.61 3.89
N LYS A 52 -3.47 14.81 4.01
CA LYS A 52 -4.29 16.02 3.93
C LYS A 52 -4.87 16.25 2.54
N LYS A 53 -4.23 15.75 1.52
CA LYS A 53 -4.65 15.94 0.12
C LYS A 53 -5.61 14.86 -0.37
N ASP A 54 -5.55 13.66 0.20
CA ASP A 54 -6.34 12.53 -0.31
C ASP A 54 -6.75 11.63 0.85
N ILE A 55 -8.07 11.49 1.02
CA ILE A 55 -8.64 10.70 2.13
C ILE A 55 -8.37 9.19 1.98
N ARG A 56 -7.94 8.74 0.80
CA ARG A 56 -7.63 7.34 0.58
C ARG A 56 -6.29 6.93 1.18
N ILE A 57 -5.49 7.88 1.65
CA ILE A 57 -4.21 7.60 2.28
C ILE A 57 -4.41 7.66 3.79
N LYS A 58 -4.10 6.57 4.46
CA LYS A 58 -4.32 6.42 5.90
C LYS A 58 -3.05 5.94 6.59
N LEU A 59 -2.72 6.58 7.71
CA LEU A 59 -1.63 6.14 8.55
C LEU A 59 -2.23 5.32 9.70
N VAL A 60 -1.80 4.07 9.81
CA VAL A 60 -2.27 3.17 10.86
C VAL A 60 -1.09 2.83 11.75
N SER A 61 -1.22 3.05 13.04
CA SER A 61 -0.12 2.84 13.96
C SER A 61 -0.52 1.94 15.12
N ASP A 62 0.49 1.38 15.76
CA ASP A 62 0.34 0.63 16.99
C ASP A 62 1.40 1.10 17.99
N THR A 63 1.53 0.40 19.10
CA THR A 63 2.50 0.76 20.15
C THR A 63 3.85 0.07 19.98
N VAL A 64 4.00 -0.78 18.96
CA VAL A 64 5.22 -1.55 18.74
C VAL A 64 6.08 -0.82 17.72
N GLU A 65 7.33 -0.54 18.09
CA GLU A 65 8.30 0.03 17.17
C GLU A 65 9.16 -1.08 16.58
N HIS A 66 9.67 -0.85 15.37
CA HIS A 66 10.64 -1.73 14.74
C HIS A 66 10.18 -3.17 14.55
N ARG A 67 8.95 -3.34 14.02
CA ARG A 67 8.47 -4.67 13.64
C ARG A 67 9.25 -5.27 12.47
N GLY A 68 9.86 -4.42 11.64
CA GLY A 68 10.38 -4.83 10.36
C GLY A 68 9.30 -4.84 9.29
N ALA A 69 9.70 -4.87 8.02
CA ALA A 69 8.77 -4.75 6.89
C ALA A 69 7.76 -5.91 6.85
N ASP A 70 8.23 -7.15 6.96
CA ASP A 70 7.35 -8.32 6.87
C ASP A 70 6.31 -8.33 7.98
N ASN A 71 6.72 -8.05 9.21
CA ASN A 71 5.81 -8.01 10.34
C ASN A 71 4.83 -6.84 10.26
N SER A 72 5.27 -5.71 9.70
CA SER A 72 4.39 -4.57 9.47
C SER A 72 3.30 -4.90 8.46
N PHE A 73 3.65 -5.58 7.37
CA PHE A 73 2.68 -6.02 6.37
C PHE A 73 1.68 -7.01 6.96
N MET A 74 2.14 -7.98 7.75
CA MET A 74 1.25 -8.95 8.39
C MET A 74 0.32 -8.27 9.38
N TRP A 75 0.82 -7.29 10.13
CA TRP A 75 0.00 -6.53 11.06
C TRP A 75 -1.09 -5.77 10.32
N LEU A 76 -0.74 -5.09 9.23
CA LEU A 76 -1.71 -4.38 8.41
C LEU A 76 -2.73 -5.32 7.81
N LEU A 77 -2.29 -6.46 7.30
CA LEU A 77 -3.17 -7.44 6.68
C LEU A 77 -4.24 -7.93 7.66
N ASN A 78 -3.88 -8.06 8.94
CA ASN A 78 -4.83 -8.48 9.97
C ASN A 78 -5.80 -7.36 10.39
N LYS A 79 -5.48 -6.11 10.09
CA LYS A 79 -6.30 -4.96 10.49
C LYS A 79 -7.25 -4.48 9.40
N VAL A 80 -7.02 -4.88 8.16
CA VAL A 80 -7.72 -4.33 7.00
C VAL A 80 -8.51 -5.43 6.31
N ASN A 81 -9.76 -5.12 5.94
CA ASN A 81 -10.62 -6.00 5.17
C ASN A 81 -10.80 -5.42 3.77
N ALA A 82 -10.52 -6.20 2.75
CA ALA A 82 -10.64 -5.74 1.36
C ALA A 82 -10.83 -6.92 0.42
N ASP A 83 -11.25 -6.64 -0.81
CA ASP A 83 -11.39 -7.66 -1.84
C ASP A 83 -10.04 -8.12 -2.36
N TYR A 84 -9.11 -7.18 -2.48
CA TYR A 84 -7.75 -7.45 -2.94
C TYR A 84 -6.74 -6.73 -2.07
N TYR A 85 -5.59 -7.33 -1.88
CA TYR A 85 -4.48 -6.73 -1.14
C TYR A 85 -3.26 -6.64 -2.03
N MET A 86 -2.59 -5.48 -2.02
CA MET A 86 -1.32 -5.31 -2.72
C MET A 86 -0.30 -4.76 -1.74
N PHE A 87 0.90 -5.34 -1.76
CA PHE A 87 1.99 -4.87 -0.91
C PHE A 87 2.86 -3.90 -1.70
N CYS A 88 3.21 -2.79 -1.09
CA CYS A 88 4.06 -1.77 -1.69
C CYS A 88 5.27 -1.55 -0.79
N ASP A 89 6.43 -1.96 -1.27
CA ASP A 89 7.68 -1.73 -0.54
C ASP A 89 8.06 -0.27 -0.63
N GLN A 90 8.77 0.23 0.38
CA GLN A 90 9.01 1.63 0.57
C GLN A 90 9.74 2.34 -0.58
N ASP A 91 10.53 1.69 -1.36
CA ASP A 91 11.24 2.31 -2.49
C ASP A 91 10.69 1.85 -3.85
N ASP A 92 9.46 1.34 -3.87
CA ASP A 92 8.85 0.74 -5.03
C ASP A 92 8.01 1.77 -5.80
N TYR A 93 8.51 2.20 -6.95
CA TYR A 93 7.80 3.14 -7.80
C TYR A 93 6.86 2.38 -8.75
N TRP A 94 5.56 2.67 -8.68
CA TRP A 94 4.56 1.98 -9.46
C TRP A 94 4.27 2.67 -10.78
N LEU A 95 4.31 1.93 -11.87
CA LEU A 95 3.86 2.43 -13.17
C LEU A 95 2.35 2.67 -13.14
N PRO A 96 1.81 3.58 -13.97
CA PRO A 96 0.40 3.99 -13.86
C PRO A 96 -0.62 2.85 -13.97
N ASN A 97 -0.28 1.76 -14.63
CA ASN A 97 -1.20 0.63 -14.82
C ASN A 97 -0.86 -0.57 -13.94
N LYS A 98 -0.09 -0.38 -12.88
CA LYS A 98 0.32 -1.48 -11.99
C LYS A 98 -0.88 -2.19 -11.37
N ILE A 99 -1.81 -1.44 -10.81
CA ILE A 99 -3.00 -2.01 -10.17
C ILE A 99 -3.87 -2.69 -11.22
N GLU A 100 -4.12 -2.01 -12.31
CA GLU A 100 -4.96 -2.53 -13.40
C GLU A 100 -4.43 -3.86 -13.91
N ASN A 101 -3.13 -3.94 -14.21
CA ASN A 101 -2.51 -5.15 -14.71
C ASN A 101 -2.54 -6.28 -13.69
N THR A 102 -2.32 -5.96 -12.42
CA THR A 102 -2.32 -6.96 -11.37
C THR A 102 -3.72 -7.56 -11.18
N ILE A 103 -4.75 -6.74 -11.15
CA ILE A 103 -6.12 -7.22 -11.00
C ILE A 103 -6.55 -8.05 -12.22
N SER A 104 -6.24 -7.58 -13.42
CA SER A 104 -6.56 -8.33 -14.66
C SER A 104 -5.90 -9.69 -14.66
N ARG A 105 -4.69 -9.79 -14.17
CA ARG A 105 -3.95 -11.03 -14.10
C ARG A 105 -4.58 -12.00 -13.10
N MET A 106 -5.01 -11.51 -11.95
CA MET A 106 -5.70 -12.32 -10.95
C MET A 106 -7.01 -12.87 -11.50
N ASP A 107 -7.78 -12.05 -12.15
CA ASP A 107 -9.05 -12.47 -12.76
C ASP A 107 -8.82 -13.54 -13.83
N SER A 108 -7.79 -13.40 -14.64
CA SER A 108 -7.44 -14.40 -15.66
C SER A 108 -7.07 -15.74 -15.03
N ILE A 109 -6.30 -15.72 -13.95
CA ILE A 109 -5.91 -16.94 -13.25
C ILE A 109 -7.13 -17.64 -12.66
N GLU A 110 -8.04 -16.90 -12.06
CA GLU A 110 -9.27 -17.47 -11.51
C GLU A 110 -10.11 -18.15 -12.60
N LYS A 111 -10.23 -17.52 -13.75
CA LYS A 111 -10.97 -18.08 -14.88
C LYS A 111 -10.33 -19.36 -15.41
N GLU A 112 -9.00 -19.37 -15.51
CA GLU A 112 -8.30 -20.55 -15.99
C GLU A 112 -8.45 -21.75 -15.06
N ARG A 113 -8.51 -21.51 -13.76
CA ARG A 113 -8.69 -22.57 -12.79
C ARG A 113 -10.12 -23.09 -12.76
N GLY A 114 -11.00 -22.45 -13.45
CA GLY A 114 -12.37 -22.82 -13.44
C GLY A 114 -13.00 -22.66 -12.15
N GLU A 115 -12.70 -21.99 -11.50
CA GLU A 115 -13.03 -21.95 -10.42
C GLU A 115 -13.89 -21.74 -9.93
N SER A 116 -13.96 -21.86 -10.01
CA SER A 116 -14.55 -21.81 -9.60
C SER A 116 -14.76 -21.93 -8.50
N THR A 117 -14.36 -21.96 -8.06
CA THR A 117 -14.23 -22.01 -7.15
C THR A 117 -14.81 -21.94 -6.30
N PRO A 118 -15.09 -22.13 -5.82
CA PRO A 118 -15.85 -22.14 -4.95
C PRO A 118 -15.97 -21.67 -4.07
#